data_5407078070d20a8dd0fdb8f8aff5d208
#
_entry.id   5407078070d20a8dd0fdb8f8aff5d208
#
_cell.length_a   1.000
_cell.length_b   1.000
_cell.length_c   1.000
_cell.angle_alpha   90.00
_cell.angle_beta   90.00
_cell.angle_gamma   90.00
#
_symmetry.space_group_name_H-M   'P 1'
#
loop_
_entity.id
_entity.type
_entity.pdbx_description
1 polymer ?
#
loop_
_entity_poly.entity_id
_entity_poly.type
_entity_poly.pdbx_seq_one_letter_code
_entity_poly.pdbx_strand_id
1 'polypeptide(L)'
;PRIIVEDDIIIFPDSSKYETYNTTGVWEDNFGNYGIMKCLVSQFINSKQEITLDGYCEANDHRKEKFWMSLKRNSFNKAGVGKSKYIFTETKYKTLQGKECPYAAQLIEGGGVFKLKCKITNDEYNILGKQND
;
A
#
# COMPACT_ATOMS: atom_id res chain seq x y z
N PRO A 1 -4.91 10.29 1.77
CA PRO A 1 -5.21 10.24 0.34
C PRO A 1 -6.44 9.38 0.05
N ARG A 2 -7.21 9.85 -0.92
CA ARG A 2 -8.42 9.14 -1.35
C ARG A 2 -8.05 8.12 -2.43
N ILE A 3 -8.54 6.90 -2.30
CA ILE A 3 -8.35 5.85 -3.30
C ILE A 3 -9.69 5.45 -3.89
N ILE A 4 -9.68 5.09 -5.16
CA ILE A 4 -10.82 4.51 -5.87
C ILE A 4 -10.58 3.00 -5.90
N VAL A 5 -11.58 2.24 -5.48
CA VAL A 5 -11.50 0.78 -5.39
C VAL A 5 -12.49 0.16 -6.38
N GLU A 6 -11.97 -0.68 -7.26
CA GLU A 6 -12.77 -1.60 -8.07
C GLU A 6 -12.50 -3.00 -7.55
N ASP A 7 -13.56 -3.76 -7.26
CA ASP A 7 -13.42 -5.08 -6.69
C ASP A 7 -14.24 -6.13 -7.43
N ASP A 8 -13.82 -7.39 -7.26
CA ASP A 8 -14.53 -8.56 -7.74
C ASP A 8 -14.47 -9.62 -6.66
N ILE A 9 -15.52 -10.47 -6.57
CA ILE A 9 -15.67 -11.36 -5.42
C ILE A 9 -16.20 -12.73 -5.85
N ILE A 10 -15.65 -13.79 -5.24
CA ILE A 10 -16.17 -15.15 -5.27
C ILE A 10 -16.54 -15.55 -3.84
N ILE A 11 -17.76 -16.04 -3.66
CA ILE A 11 -18.21 -16.55 -2.36
C ILE A 11 -18.32 -18.08 -2.48
N PHE A 12 -17.62 -18.78 -1.58
CA PHE A 12 -17.61 -20.25 -1.55
C PHE A 12 -18.75 -20.79 -0.66
N PRO A 13 -19.13 -22.07 -0.84
CA PRO A 13 -20.22 -22.66 -0.05
C PRO A 13 -20.04 -22.64 1.48
N ASP A 14 -18.80 -22.57 1.95
CA ASP A 14 -18.48 -22.49 3.39
C ASP A 14 -18.48 -21.06 3.93
N SER A 15 -18.93 -20.09 3.13
CA SER A 15 -18.92 -18.65 3.42
C SER A 15 -17.55 -17.99 3.35
N SER A 16 -16.50 -18.73 2.97
CA SER A 16 -15.21 -18.09 2.66
C SER A 16 -15.34 -17.28 1.36
N LYS A 17 -14.45 -16.31 1.19
CA LYS A 17 -14.50 -15.36 0.08
C LYS A 17 -13.11 -15.13 -0.50
N TYR A 18 -13.05 -15.00 -1.81
CA TYR A 18 -11.86 -14.52 -2.51
C TYR A 18 -12.22 -13.22 -3.23
N GLU A 19 -11.45 -12.18 -2.96
CA GLU A 19 -11.72 -10.86 -3.53
C GLU A 19 -10.46 -10.31 -4.20
N THR A 20 -10.65 -9.59 -5.30
CA THR A 20 -9.59 -8.83 -5.95
C THR A 20 -9.95 -7.36 -5.94
N TYR A 21 -8.97 -6.51 -5.65
CA TYR A 21 -9.13 -5.06 -5.66
C TYR A 21 -8.19 -4.44 -6.68
N ASN A 22 -8.71 -3.47 -7.40
CA ASN A 22 -7.95 -2.58 -8.25
C ASN A 22 -8.15 -1.18 -7.69
N THR A 23 -7.09 -0.59 -7.15
CA THR A 23 -7.17 0.72 -6.52
C THR A 23 -6.27 1.72 -7.22
N THR A 24 -6.75 2.94 -7.38
CA THR A 24 -5.96 4.05 -7.90
C THR A 24 -6.25 5.28 -7.06
N GLY A 25 -5.22 5.98 -6.63
CA GLY A 25 -5.39 7.15 -5.80
C GLY A 25 -4.17 8.03 -5.79
N VAL A 26 -4.22 9.07 -4.97
CA VAL A 26 -3.09 9.98 -4.75
C VAL A 26 -2.40 9.62 -3.45
N TRP A 27 -1.11 9.88 -3.39
CA TRP A 27 -0.30 9.66 -2.20
C TRP A 27 0.53 10.92 -1.92
N GLU A 28 0.90 11.06 -0.68
CA GLU A 28 1.84 12.10 -0.22
C GLU A 28 2.65 11.55 0.95
N ASP A 29 3.85 12.08 1.14
CA ASP A 29 4.68 11.77 2.29
C ASP A 29 5.01 13.03 3.10
N ASN A 30 5.73 12.85 4.19
CA ASN A 30 6.11 13.95 5.08
C ASN A 30 7.29 14.76 4.55
N PHE A 31 7.84 14.42 3.39
CA PHE A 31 8.99 15.08 2.78
C PHE A 31 8.60 16.01 1.64
N GLY A 32 7.29 16.15 1.37
CA GLY A 32 6.80 16.95 0.26
C GLY A 32 6.65 16.19 -1.05
N ASN A 33 6.91 14.88 -1.08
CA ASN A 33 6.67 14.06 -2.26
C ASN A 33 5.19 13.73 -2.37
N TYR A 34 4.69 13.69 -3.60
CA TYR A 34 3.29 13.35 -3.88
C TYR A 34 3.16 12.81 -5.30
N GLY A 35 2.11 12.08 -5.55
CA GLY A 35 1.87 11.53 -6.87
C GLY A 35 0.68 10.59 -6.90
N ILE A 36 0.72 9.66 -7.84
CA ILE A 36 -0.34 8.68 -8.08
C ILE A 36 0.16 7.30 -7.73
N MET A 37 -0.71 6.49 -7.13
CA MET A 37 -0.43 5.11 -6.78
C MET A 37 -1.53 4.21 -7.31
N LYS A 38 -1.12 3.10 -7.92
CA LYS A 38 -2.00 2.03 -8.39
C LYS A 38 -1.63 0.75 -7.67
N CYS A 39 -2.62 0.07 -7.09
CA CYS A 39 -2.43 -1.20 -6.40
C CYS A 39 -3.36 -2.27 -6.98
N LEU A 40 -2.81 -3.46 -7.16
CA LEU A 40 -3.55 -4.67 -7.50
C LEU A 40 -3.40 -5.62 -6.32
N VAL A 41 -4.51 -6.00 -5.71
CA VAL A 41 -4.52 -6.74 -4.45
C VAL A 41 -5.52 -7.89 -4.54
N SER A 42 -5.15 -9.03 -3.97
CA SER A 42 -6.07 -10.14 -3.73
C SER A 42 -6.16 -10.43 -2.25
N GLN A 43 -7.36 -10.82 -1.78
CA GLN A 43 -7.52 -11.24 -0.39
C GLN A 43 -8.43 -12.46 -0.31
N PHE A 44 -8.10 -13.35 0.62
CA PHE A 44 -8.91 -14.50 0.99
C PHE A 44 -9.39 -14.31 2.42
N ILE A 45 -10.70 -14.44 2.62
CA ILE A 45 -11.33 -14.40 3.94
C ILE A 45 -11.94 -15.77 4.19
N ASN A 46 -11.38 -16.52 5.14
CA ASN A 46 -11.87 -17.87 5.43
C ASN A 46 -13.16 -17.83 6.25
N SER A 47 -13.76 -19.01 6.49
CA SER A 47 -15.02 -19.12 7.23
C SER A 47 -14.94 -18.61 8.67
N LYS A 48 -13.73 -18.51 9.23
CA LYS A 48 -13.48 -17.96 10.57
C LYS A 48 -13.18 -16.46 10.56
N GLN A 49 -13.34 -15.79 9.40
CA GLN A 49 -13.05 -14.36 9.21
C GLN A 49 -11.57 -14.00 9.33
N GLU A 50 -10.69 -14.96 9.13
CA GLU A 50 -9.26 -14.71 9.02
C GLU A 50 -8.93 -14.22 7.62
N ILE A 51 -8.13 -13.16 7.51
CA ILE A 51 -7.84 -12.48 6.25
C ILE A 51 -6.37 -12.72 5.86
N THR A 52 -6.17 -13.16 4.62
CA THR A 52 -4.86 -13.20 3.98
C THR A 52 -4.91 -12.31 2.76
N LEU A 53 -4.02 -11.32 2.70
CA LEU A 53 -3.97 -10.34 1.63
C LEU A 53 -2.57 -10.29 1.04
N ASP A 54 -2.52 -10.29 -0.30
CA ASP A 54 -1.30 -10.13 -1.09
C ASP A 54 -1.56 -9.12 -2.20
N GLY A 55 -0.60 -8.24 -2.44
CA GLY A 55 -0.72 -7.29 -3.54
C GLY A 55 0.55 -6.54 -3.83
N TYR A 56 0.49 -5.75 -4.89
CA TYR A 56 1.59 -4.90 -5.34
C TYR A 56 1.06 -3.53 -5.72
N CYS A 57 1.87 -2.52 -5.45
CA CYS A 57 1.59 -1.15 -5.82
C CYS A 57 2.70 -0.58 -6.67
N GLU A 58 2.34 0.22 -7.66
CA GLU A 58 3.25 1.07 -8.41
C GLU A 58 2.91 2.51 -8.11
N ALA A 59 3.91 3.29 -7.72
CA ALA A 59 3.74 4.70 -7.43
C ALA A 59 4.67 5.54 -8.29
N ASN A 60 4.19 6.70 -8.72
CA ASN A 60 5.05 7.72 -9.29
C ASN A 60 4.86 9.02 -8.51
N ASP A 61 5.91 9.84 -8.49
CA ASP A 61 5.83 11.12 -7.83
C ASP A 61 5.65 12.28 -8.83
N HIS A 62 5.62 13.49 -8.32
CA HIS A 62 5.46 14.72 -9.09
C HIS A 62 6.61 14.99 -10.07
N ARG A 63 7.73 14.26 -9.96
CA ARG A 63 8.88 14.31 -10.87
C ARG A 63 9.00 13.06 -11.73
N LYS A 64 7.95 12.19 -11.74
CA LYS A 64 7.89 10.93 -12.48
C LYS A 64 8.90 9.88 -12.01
N GLU A 65 9.45 10.03 -10.82
CA GLU A 65 10.25 8.98 -10.18
C GLU A 65 9.32 7.94 -9.59
N LYS A 66 9.71 6.66 -9.69
CA LYS A 66 8.83 5.55 -9.33
C LYS A 66 9.39 4.72 -8.19
N PHE A 67 8.47 4.08 -7.49
CA PHE A 67 8.78 2.97 -6.60
C PHE A 67 7.64 1.94 -6.65
N TRP A 68 7.98 0.72 -6.29
CA TRP A 68 7.05 -0.41 -6.27
C TRP A 68 7.09 -1.05 -4.90
N MET A 69 5.93 -1.45 -4.42
CA MET A 69 5.77 -2.02 -3.08
C MET A 69 5.00 -3.32 -3.15
N SER A 70 5.34 -4.26 -2.27
CA SER A 70 4.48 -5.39 -1.95
C SER A 70 3.63 -5.05 -0.73
N LEU A 71 2.42 -5.59 -0.69
CA LEU A 71 1.51 -5.49 0.45
C LEU A 71 1.17 -6.90 0.92
N LYS A 72 1.31 -7.17 2.21
CA LYS A 72 0.93 -8.45 2.80
C LYS A 72 0.21 -8.22 4.11
N ARG A 73 -0.88 -8.94 4.30
CA ARG A 73 -1.63 -8.92 5.53
C ARG A 73 -2.07 -10.33 5.88
N ASN A 74 -1.87 -10.68 7.15
CA ASN A 74 -2.38 -11.92 7.71
C ASN A 74 -2.92 -11.57 9.10
N SER A 75 -4.24 -11.50 9.26
CA SER A 75 -4.84 -11.02 10.50
C SER A 75 -6.18 -11.66 10.78
N PHE A 76 -6.53 -11.70 12.08
CA PHE A 76 -7.78 -12.24 12.59
C PHE A 76 -8.87 -11.18 12.76
N ASN A 77 -8.56 -9.91 12.53
CA ASN A 77 -9.51 -8.82 12.75
C ASN A 77 -9.70 -7.98 11.48
N LYS A 78 -10.74 -7.16 11.49
CA LYS A 78 -11.06 -6.26 10.38
C LYS A 78 -10.19 -5.03 10.29
N ALA A 79 -9.34 -4.80 11.29
CA ALA A 79 -8.38 -3.69 11.22
C ALA A 79 -7.37 -3.98 10.11
N GLY A 80 -7.33 -3.12 9.12
CA GLY A 80 -6.50 -3.29 7.94
C GLY A 80 -5.04 -2.99 8.18
N VAL A 81 -4.40 -3.75 9.08
CA VAL A 81 -2.98 -3.60 9.40
C VAL A 81 -2.19 -4.70 8.72
N GLY A 82 -1.12 -4.34 8.03
CA GLY A 82 -0.26 -5.29 7.35
C GLY A 82 1.16 -4.78 7.23
N LYS A 83 1.94 -5.46 6.38
CA LYS A 83 3.33 -5.09 6.08
C LYS A 83 3.46 -4.75 4.61
N SER A 84 4.18 -3.67 4.32
CA SER A 84 4.58 -3.31 2.98
C SER A 84 6.10 -3.36 2.88
N LYS A 85 6.59 -3.61 1.67
CA LYS A 85 8.02 -3.63 1.39
C LYS A 85 8.29 -2.88 0.11
N TYR A 86 9.26 -1.96 0.12
CA TYR A 86 9.77 -1.33 -1.09
C TYR A 86 10.60 -2.37 -1.84
N ILE A 87 10.07 -2.92 -2.94
CA ILE A 87 10.73 -3.99 -3.69
C ILE A 87 11.62 -3.47 -4.81
N PHE A 88 11.20 -2.42 -5.48
CA PHE A 88 11.99 -1.71 -6.50
C PHE A 88 11.82 -0.22 -6.29
N THR A 89 12.88 0.53 -6.50
CA THR A 89 12.91 1.98 -6.27
C THR A 89 13.80 2.67 -7.29
N GLU A 90 13.41 3.89 -7.66
CA GLU A 90 14.19 4.75 -8.55
C GLU A 90 14.74 5.95 -7.79
N THR A 91 15.88 6.45 -8.22
CA THR A 91 16.51 7.71 -7.82
C THR A 91 16.54 7.90 -6.30
N LYS A 92 15.87 8.92 -5.75
CA LYS A 92 15.92 9.22 -4.31
C LYS A 92 15.28 8.16 -3.43
N TYR A 93 14.39 7.35 -3.99
CA TYR A 93 13.72 6.28 -3.25
C TYR A 93 14.61 5.04 -3.07
N LYS A 94 15.79 4.99 -3.70
CA LYS A 94 16.72 3.87 -3.55
C LYS A 94 17.14 3.64 -2.11
N THR A 95 17.12 4.68 -1.29
CA THR A 95 17.40 4.56 0.13
C THR A 95 16.37 3.72 0.87
N LEU A 96 15.17 3.56 0.30
CA LEU A 96 14.08 2.78 0.89
C LEU A 96 14.02 1.34 0.41
N GLN A 97 14.82 0.98 -0.62
CA GLN A 97 14.74 -0.35 -1.22
C GLN A 97 15.00 -1.46 -0.20
N GLY A 98 14.12 -2.44 -0.15
CA GLY A 98 14.16 -3.53 0.80
C GLY A 98 13.57 -3.20 2.18
N LYS A 99 13.20 -1.95 2.42
CA LYS A 99 12.64 -1.53 3.71
C LYS A 99 11.22 -2.06 3.86
N GLU A 100 10.94 -2.68 5.00
CA GLU A 100 9.59 -3.08 5.39
C GLU A 100 8.98 -2.02 6.30
N CYS A 101 7.72 -1.69 6.03
CA CYS A 101 6.99 -0.69 6.81
C CYS A 101 5.59 -1.22 7.14
N PRO A 102 5.12 -1.04 8.38
CA PRO A 102 3.73 -1.35 8.68
C PRO A 102 2.80 -0.38 7.95
N TYR A 103 1.64 -0.90 7.53
CA TYR A 103 0.60 -0.06 6.98
C TYR A 103 -0.74 -0.32 7.67
N ALA A 104 -1.61 0.68 7.63
CA ALA A 104 -2.99 0.57 8.04
C ALA A 104 -3.87 1.04 6.89
N ALA A 105 -4.92 0.29 6.60
CA ALA A 105 -5.88 0.62 5.57
C ALA A 105 -7.30 0.54 6.15
N GLN A 106 -8.14 1.49 5.77
CA GLN A 106 -9.55 1.48 6.12
C GLN A 106 -10.35 1.76 4.87
N LEU A 107 -11.18 0.79 4.48
CA LEU A 107 -12.10 0.94 3.35
C LEU A 107 -13.39 1.56 3.86
N ILE A 108 -13.84 2.59 3.16
CA ILE A 108 -15.13 3.23 3.36
C ILE A 108 -15.90 3.15 2.05
N GLU A 109 -17.21 3.40 2.09
CA GLU A 109 -18.04 3.33 0.89
C GLU A 109 -17.48 4.21 -0.23
N GLY A 110 -17.17 3.60 -1.37
CA GLY A 110 -16.64 4.27 -2.55
C GLY A 110 -15.17 4.62 -2.51
N GLY A 111 -14.40 4.14 -1.51
CA GLY A 111 -12.98 4.42 -1.44
C GLY A 111 -12.32 3.94 -0.16
N GLY A 112 -11.22 4.60 0.23
CA GLY A 112 -10.52 4.23 1.44
C GLY A 112 -9.39 5.18 1.81
N VAL A 113 -8.78 4.89 2.96
CA VAL A 113 -7.60 5.58 3.48
C VAL A 113 -6.52 4.55 3.75
N PHE A 114 -5.31 4.87 3.35
CA PHE A 114 -4.14 4.01 3.53
C PHE A 114 -3.02 4.85 4.16
N LYS A 115 -2.43 4.34 5.23
CA LYS A 115 -1.30 4.98 5.91
C LYS A 115 -0.14 4.02 6.03
N LEU A 116 1.04 4.50 5.67
CA LEU A 116 2.30 3.78 5.77
C LEU A 116 3.20 4.49 6.76
N LYS A 117 3.82 3.74 7.67
CA LYS A 117 4.79 4.27 8.61
C LYS A 117 6.10 3.53 8.48
N CYS A 118 7.15 4.26 8.10
CA CYS A 118 8.49 3.72 7.97
C CYS A 118 9.42 4.37 9.00
N LYS A 119 10.30 3.56 9.58
CA LYS A 119 11.42 4.09 10.35
C LYS A 119 12.52 4.46 9.39
N ILE A 120 12.96 5.70 9.43
CA ILE A 120 14.01 6.20 8.55
C ILE A 120 15.12 6.86 9.36
N THR A 121 16.34 6.82 8.82
CA THR A 121 17.49 7.51 9.38
C THR A 121 17.49 8.99 8.98
N ASN A 122 18.31 9.81 9.64
CA ASN A 122 18.48 11.21 9.24
C ASN A 122 19.04 11.35 7.82
N ASP A 123 19.93 10.46 7.40
CA ASP A 123 20.47 10.46 6.05
C ASP A 123 19.39 10.17 5.00
N GLU A 124 18.52 9.17 5.27
CA GLU A 124 17.39 8.85 4.40
C GLU A 124 16.43 10.05 4.33
N TYR A 125 16.15 10.68 5.45
CA TYR A 125 15.31 11.88 5.52
C TYR A 125 15.84 12.98 4.59
N ASN A 126 17.14 13.27 4.70
CA ASN A 126 17.77 14.31 3.90
C ASN A 126 17.72 14.00 2.39
N ILE A 127 17.92 12.75 2.00
CA ILE A 127 17.84 12.33 0.60
C ILE A 127 16.43 12.46 0.06
N LEU A 128 15.42 12.00 0.81
CA LEU A 128 14.02 12.02 0.37
C LEU A 128 13.47 13.45 0.22
N GLY A 129 13.90 14.38 1.06
CA GLY A 129 13.43 15.76 1.03
C GLY A 129 14.20 16.69 0.12
N LYS A 130 15.42 16.34 -0.26
CA LYS A 130 16.37 17.25 -0.90
C LYS A 130 15.91 17.83 -2.24
N GLN A 131 15.15 17.06 -3.00
CA GLN A 131 14.71 17.47 -4.36
C GLN A 131 13.42 18.28 -4.37
N ASN A 132 12.85 18.57 -3.22
CA ASN A 132 11.62 19.35 -3.09
C ASN A 132 11.87 20.80 -2.68
N ASP A 133 13.11 21.15 -2.50
CA ASP A 133 13.53 22.52 -2.20
C ASP A 133 13.58 23.41 -3.45
#